data_aa9e70b77ed9fb623e6e767e6890891c
#
_entry.id   aa9e70b77ed9fb623e6e767e6890891c
#
_cell.length_a   1.000
_cell.length_b   1.000
_cell.length_c   1.000
_cell.angle_alpha   90.00
_cell.angle_beta   90.00
_cell.angle_gamma   90.00
#
_symmetry.space_group_name_H-M   'P 1'
#
loop_
_entity.id
_entity.type
_entity.pdbx_description
1 polymer ?
#
loop_
_entity_poly.entity_id
_entity_poly.type
_entity_poly.pdbx_seq_one_letter_code
_entity_poly.pdbx_strand_id
1 'polypeptide(L)'
;VGDGDKRQYMEKEIRSRRLKNIRLIGFQQHTSGYFMESSAHLMTSIYEGFSITNLEAAIRGTIPFAFNSFASAKDIIDDGQTGYLIKPFDVDAYVETFLAFTKLPQSKMIAMRRKAIERAQEFSLQHIADKWNELFNKLRHGENRDTHLPQGL
;
A
#
# COMPACT_ATOMS: atom_id res chain seq x y z
N VAL A 1 -7.31 -11.46 5.14
CA VAL A 1 -6.56 -12.52 4.47
C VAL A 1 -5.20 -12.65 5.15
N GLY A 2 -4.73 -13.88 5.36
CA GLY A 2 -3.49 -14.20 6.04
C GLY A 2 -3.70 -15.14 7.22
N ASP A 3 -2.63 -15.69 7.75
CA ASP A 3 -2.60 -16.55 8.92
C ASP A 3 -1.34 -16.25 9.74
N GLY A 4 -1.39 -16.52 11.06
CA GLY A 4 -0.27 -16.27 11.96
C GLY A 4 -0.65 -16.46 13.43
N ASP A 5 0.33 -16.25 14.30
CA ASP A 5 0.25 -16.50 15.74
C ASP A 5 -0.91 -15.78 16.44
N LYS A 6 -1.34 -14.65 15.89
CA LYS A 6 -2.42 -13.83 16.47
C LYS A 6 -3.82 -14.30 16.09
N ARG A 7 -3.96 -15.34 15.26
CA ARG A 7 -5.28 -15.81 14.80
C ARG A 7 -6.22 -16.14 15.96
N GLN A 8 -5.77 -16.95 16.91
CA GLN A 8 -6.60 -17.34 18.06
C GLN A 8 -7.02 -16.14 18.92
N TYR A 9 -6.10 -15.18 19.10
CA TYR A 9 -6.39 -13.93 19.78
C TYR A 9 -7.49 -13.15 19.05
N MET A 10 -7.36 -12.98 17.72
CA MET A 10 -8.36 -12.26 16.92
C MET A 10 -9.73 -12.96 16.95
N GLU A 11 -9.77 -14.28 16.88
CA GLU A 11 -11.02 -15.05 17.00
C GLU A 11 -11.69 -14.83 18.36
N LYS A 12 -10.91 -14.77 19.44
CA LYS A 12 -11.42 -14.46 20.78
C LYS A 12 -12.00 -13.04 20.84
N GLU A 13 -11.30 -12.05 20.30
CA GLU A 13 -11.76 -10.66 20.25
C GLU A 13 -13.05 -10.52 19.44
N ILE A 14 -13.14 -11.14 18.27
CA ILE A 14 -14.33 -11.14 17.42
C ILE A 14 -15.53 -11.72 18.19
N ARG A 15 -15.36 -12.84 18.88
CA ARG A 15 -16.41 -13.48 19.67
C ARG A 15 -16.84 -12.64 20.87
N SER A 16 -15.87 -12.16 21.65
CA SER A 16 -16.13 -11.39 22.88
C SER A 16 -16.88 -10.07 22.60
N ARG A 17 -16.52 -9.41 21.50
CA ARG A 17 -17.13 -8.15 21.05
C ARG A 17 -18.35 -8.37 20.14
N ARG A 18 -18.73 -9.61 19.85
CA ARG A 18 -19.86 -9.99 18.99
C ARG A 18 -19.83 -9.34 17.61
N LEU A 19 -18.60 -9.21 17.03
CA LEU A 19 -18.41 -8.58 15.72
C LEU A 19 -18.89 -9.54 14.63
N LYS A 20 -19.87 -9.13 13.83
CA LYS A 20 -20.48 -9.95 12.76
C LYS A 20 -19.94 -9.61 11.36
N ASN A 21 -19.18 -8.54 11.24
CA ASN A 21 -18.68 -7.97 9.98
C ASN A 21 -17.20 -8.28 9.73
N ILE A 22 -16.57 -9.14 10.54
CA ILE A 22 -15.16 -9.54 10.40
C ILE A 22 -15.09 -11.02 10.05
N ARG A 23 -14.27 -11.33 9.04
CA ARG A 23 -13.99 -12.71 8.61
C ARG A 23 -12.49 -12.96 8.58
N LEU A 24 -12.03 -13.99 9.29
CA LEU A 24 -10.65 -14.47 9.24
C LEU A 24 -10.55 -15.59 8.20
N ILE A 25 -10.18 -15.25 6.98
CA ILE A 25 -10.22 -16.16 5.83
C ILE A 25 -9.02 -17.14 5.84
N GLY A 26 -7.96 -16.83 6.58
CA GLY A 26 -6.72 -17.61 6.59
C GLY A 26 -5.81 -17.26 5.43
N PHE A 27 -4.76 -18.06 5.24
CA PHE A 27 -3.83 -17.93 4.13
C PHE A 27 -4.53 -18.18 2.79
N GLN A 28 -4.25 -17.32 1.80
CA GLN A 28 -4.74 -17.45 0.44
C GLN A 28 -3.58 -17.36 -0.54
N GLN A 29 -3.44 -18.35 -1.38
CA GLN A 29 -2.39 -18.36 -2.41
C GLN A 29 -2.63 -17.29 -3.49
N HIS A 30 -3.89 -17.02 -3.81
CA HIS A 30 -4.30 -16.04 -4.81
C HIS A 30 -5.13 -14.93 -4.14
N THR A 31 -4.53 -13.75 -3.98
CA THR A 31 -5.14 -12.59 -3.31
C THR A 31 -5.86 -11.64 -4.25
N SER A 32 -5.65 -11.78 -5.56
CA SER A 32 -6.16 -10.85 -6.58
C SER A 32 -7.66 -10.61 -6.50
N GLY A 33 -8.47 -11.68 -6.33
CA GLY A 33 -9.93 -11.56 -6.22
C GLY A 33 -10.36 -10.72 -5.03
N TYR A 34 -9.71 -10.92 -3.87
CA TYR A 34 -10.01 -10.13 -2.67
C TYR A 34 -9.72 -8.65 -2.86
N PHE A 35 -8.62 -8.30 -3.53
CA PHE A 35 -8.34 -6.90 -3.85
C PHE A 35 -9.39 -6.33 -4.81
N MET A 36 -9.74 -7.03 -5.88
CA MET A 36 -10.71 -6.56 -6.87
C MET A 36 -12.10 -6.29 -6.26
N GLU A 37 -12.51 -7.08 -5.27
CA GLU A 37 -13.78 -6.91 -4.55
C GLU A 37 -13.71 -5.90 -3.41
N SER A 38 -12.52 -5.45 -3.03
CA SER A 38 -12.33 -4.56 -1.88
C SER A 38 -12.33 -3.09 -2.29
N SER A 39 -12.85 -2.24 -1.42
CA SER A 39 -12.74 -0.79 -1.56
C SER A 39 -11.44 -0.23 -1.00
N ALA A 40 -10.91 -0.86 0.05
CA ALA A 40 -9.69 -0.42 0.73
C ALA A 40 -8.83 -1.61 1.17
N HIS A 41 -7.53 -1.41 1.17
CA HIS A 41 -6.52 -2.28 1.79
C HIS A 41 -5.95 -1.56 3.01
N LEU A 42 -6.15 -2.13 4.19
CA LEU A 42 -5.73 -1.54 5.45
C LEU A 42 -4.44 -2.20 5.94
N MET A 43 -3.33 -1.50 5.82
CA MET A 43 -2.02 -1.96 6.24
C MET A 43 -1.57 -1.23 7.50
N THR A 44 -1.35 -1.98 8.57
CA THR A 44 -0.90 -1.44 9.87
C THR A 44 0.50 -1.90 10.24
N SER A 45 1.31 -2.30 9.26
CA SER A 45 2.69 -2.72 9.47
C SER A 45 3.54 -1.59 10.05
N ILE A 46 4.38 -1.96 11.00
CA ILE A 46 5.33 -1.04 11.65
C ILE A 46 6.50 -0.73 10.70
N TYR A 47 6.95 -1.74 9.98
CA TYR A 47 8.08 -1.69 9.07
C TYR A 47 7.83 -2.58 7.85
N GLU A 48 8.24 -2.09 6.69
CA GLU A 48 8.26 -2.83 5.43
C GLU A 48 9.52 -2.44 4.64
N GLY A 49 10.10 -3.38 3.93
CA GLY A 49 11.13 -3.07 2.93
C GLY A 49 10.51 -2.37 1.73
N PHE A 50 9.73 -3.13 0.95
CA PHE A 50 8.88 -2.60 -0.12
C PHE A 50 7.48 -3.20 0.01
N SER A 51 6.47 -2.37 0.13
CA SER A 51 5.10 -2.82 0.40
C SER A 51 4.40 -3.35 -0.86
N ILE A 52 4.74 -4.59 -1.26
CA ILE A 52 4.14 -5.24 -2.42
C ILE A 52 2.62 -5.34 -2.30
N THR A 53 2.09 -5.58 -1.11
CA THR A 53 0.64 -5.71 -0.90
C THR A 53 -0.11 -4.40 -1.14
N ASN A 54 0.47 -3.23 -0.80
CA ASN A 54 -0.09 -1.93 -1.17
C ASN A 54 -0.06 -1.70 -2.68
N LEU A 55 1.02 -2.12 -3.35
CA LEU A 55 1.12 -2.05 -4.80
C LEU A 55 0.10 -2.98 -5.48
N GLU A 56 -0.05 -4.21 -4.99
CA GLU A 56 -1.05 -5.16 -5.49
C GLU A 56 -2.48 -4.68 -5.30
N ALA A 57 -2.76 -3.98 -4.20
CA ALA A 57 -4.04 -3.33 -3.96
C ALA A 57 -4.26 -2.20 -4.98
N ALA A 58 -3.31 -1.28 -5.11
CA ALA A 58 -3.41 -0.11 -5.98
C ALA A 58 -3.60 -0.49 -7.44
N ILE A 59 -2.85 -1.47 -7.98
CA ILE A 59 -2.96 -1.91 -9.39
C ILE A 59 -4.33 -2.50 -9.70
N ARG A 60 -5.08 -2.95 -8.68
CA ARG A 60 -6.44 -3.48 -8.81
C ARG A 60 -7.53 -2.47 -8.45
N GLY A 61 -7.13 -1.21 -8.23
CA GLY A 61 -8.04 -0.12 -7.87
C GLY A 61 -8.57 -0.20 -6.44
N THR A 62 -7.95 -1.01 -5.58
CA THR A 62 -8.21 -1.02 -4.14
C THR A 62 -7.38 0.07 -3.48
N ILE A 63 -8.01 0.95 -2.72
CA ILE A 63 -7.32 2.11 -2.15
C ILE A 63 -6.45 1.69 -0.96
N PRO A 64 -5.11 1.88 -1.04
CA PRO A 64 -4.21 1.53 0.05
C PRO A 64 -4.24 2.56 1.18
N PHE A 65 -4.23 2.06 2.41
CA PHE A 65 -4.04 2.80 3.65
C PHE A 65 -2.80 2.25 4.35
N ALA A 66 -1.88 3.10 4.73
CA ALA A 66 -0.68 2.68 5.45
C ALA A 66 -0.25 3.71 6.48
N PHE A 67 0.46 3.25 7.53
CA PHE A 67 1.25 4.17 8.34
C PHE A 67 2.43 4.70 7.51
N ASN A 68 2.71 5.99 7.64
CA ASN A 68 3.87 6.63 7.04
C ASN A 68 5.14 6.32 7.89
N SER A 69 5.40 5.02 8.11
CA SER A 69 6.46 4.50 8.99
C SER A 69 7.61 3.85 8.22
N PHE A 70 7.51 3.73 6.90
CA PHE A 70 8.53 3.13 6.04
C PHE A 70 8.62 3.86 4.70
N ALA A 71 9.82 3.89 4.11
CA ALA A 71 10.14 4.72 2.94
C ALA A 71 9.22 4.43 1.75
N SER A 72 9.04 3.15 1.39
CA SER A 72 8.24 2.76 0.21
C SER A 72 6.75 3.12 0.31
N ALA A 73 6.24 3.49 1.48
CA ALA A 73 4.86 3.95 1.60
C ALA A 73 4.61 5.20 0.75
N LYS A 74 5.53 6.18 0.80
CA LYS A 74 5.47 7.42 0.01
C LYS A 74 5.75 7.20 -1.47
N ASP A 75 6.50 6.17 -1.82
CA ASP A 75 6.78 5.85 -3.22
C ASP A 75 5.53 5.30 -3.92
N ILE A 76 4.67 4.58 -3.19
CA ILE A 76 3.48 3.92 -3.72
C ILE A 76 2.24 4.81 -3.58
N ILE A 77 2.12 5.54 -2.47
CA ILE A 77 0.91 6.26 -2.07
C ILE A 77 1.15 7.77 -2.08
N ASP A 78 0.42 8.47 -2.93
CA ASP A 78 0.27 9.93 -2.86
C ASP A 78 -0.92 10.23 -1.96
N ASP A 79 -0.64 10.78 -0.76
CA ASP A 79 -1.64 10.99 0.29
C ASP A 79 -2.85 11.80 -0.17
N GLY A 80 -4.04 11.27 0.10
CA GLY A 80 -5.32 11.85 -0.29
C GLY A 80 -5.64 11.78 -1.80
N GLN A 81 -4.72 11.27 -2.64
CA GLN A 81 -4.91 11.16 -4.09
C GLN A 81 -5.00 9.72 -4.60
N THR A 82 -4.04 8.87 -4.20
CA THR A 82 -3.98 7.46 -4.63
C THR A 82 -4.21 6.51 -3.47
N GLY A 83 -4.25 7.02 -2.25
CA GLY A 83 -4.44 6.29 -1.00
C GLY A 83 -4.27 7.22 0.18
N TYR A 84 -4.01 6.67 1.35
CA TYR A 84 -3.85 7.45 2.57
C TYR A 84 -2.60 7.04 3.35
N LEU A 85 -1.79 8.04 3.70
CA LEU A 85 -0.62 7.91 4.57
C LEU A 85 -0.94 8.50 5.93
N ILE A 86 -1.04 7.66 6.93
CA ILE A 86 -1.41 8.04 8.28
C ILE A 86 -0.15 8.21 9.14
N LYS A 87 -0.15 9.17 10.05
CA LYS A 87 0.93 9.36 11.01
C LYS A 87 1.28 8.03 11.69
N PRO A 88 2.59 7.70 11.81
CA PRO A 88 3.01 6.44 12.40
C PRO A 88 2.36 6.15 13.75
N PHE A 89 1.73 4.97 13.85
CA PHE A 89 1.12 4.42 15.07
C PHE A 89 -0.07 5.21 15.63
N ASP A 90 -0.56 6.23 14.93
CA ASP A 90 -1.76 6.98 15.30
C ASP A 90 -3.01 6.21 14.83
N VAL A 91 -3.47 5.29 15.68
CA VAL A 91 -4.63 4.43 15.39
C VAL A 91 -5.93 5.24 15.29
N ASP A 92 -6.07 6.29 16.09
CA ASP A 92 -7.26 7.14 16.07
C ASP A 92 -7.36 7.89 14.75
N ALA A 93 -6.27 8.52 14.31
CA ALA A 93 -6.19 9.15 12.99
C ALA A 93 -6.43 8.14 11.85
N TYR A 94 -5.97 6.88 12.01
CA TYR A 94 -6.20 5.83 11.02
C TYR A 94 -7.70 5.52 10.88
N VAL A 95 -8.39 5.35 12.01
CA VAL A 95 -9.82 5.06 12.05
C VAL A 95 -10.61 6.24 11.50
N GLU A 96 -10.30 7.47 11.91
CA GLU A 96 -10.97 8.69 11.43
C GLU A 96 -10.84 8.84 9.91
N THR A 97 -9.62 8.65 9.37
CA THR A 97 -9.34 8.71 7.93
C THR A 97 -10.13 7.65 7.17
N PHE A 98 -10.17 6.41 7.69
CA PHE A 98 -10.93 5.34 7.06
C PHE A 98 -12.45 5.62 7.09
N LEU A 99 -12.98 6.10 8.21
CA LEU A 99 -14.40 6.48 8.31
C LEU A 99 -14.74 7.64 7.38
N ALA A 100 -13.87 8.61 7.22
CA ALA A 100 -14.04 9.69 6.24
C ALA A 100 -14.06 9.15 4.81
N PHE A 101 -13.15 8.25 4.47
CA PHE A 101 -13.12 7.57 3.16
C PHE A 101 -14.42 6.84 2.85
N THR A 102 -15.02 6.12 3.81
CA THR A 102 -16.30 5.39 3.59
C THR A 102 -17.47 6.31 3.25
N LYS A 103 -17.35 7.59 3.55
CA LYS A 103 -18.37 8.62 3.26
C LYS A 103 -18.11 9.40 1.96
N LEU A 104 -17.05 9.10 1.25
CA LEU A 104 -16.73 9.78 0.00
C LEU A 104 -17.83 9.55 -1.06
N PRO A 105 -18.17 10.58 -1.85
CA PRO A 105 -18.99 10.40 -3.03
C PRO A 105 -18.38 9.37 -3.99
N GLN A 106 -19.23 8.59 -4.64
CA GLN A 106 -18.77 7.54 -5.57
C GLN A 106 -17.86 8.09 -6.68
N SER A 107 -18.14 9.29 -7.17
CA SER A 107 -17.30 9.94 -8.19
C SER A 107 -15.86 10.20 -7.71
N LYS A 108 -15.70 10.64 -6.46
CA LYS A 108 -14.38 10.83 -5.85
C LYS A 108 -13.65 9.51 -5.65
N MET A 109 -14.37 8.48 -5.21
CA MET A 109 -13.78 7.13 -5.03
C MET A 109 -13.31 6.56 -6.37
N ILE A 110 -14.09 6.70 -7.45
CA ILE A 110 -13.71 6.28 -8.81
C ILE A 110 -12.47 7.04 -9.29
N ALA A 111 -12.42 8.35 -9.09
CA ALA A 111 -11.26 9.16 -9.47
C ALA A 111 -10.00 8.75 -8.71
N MET A 112 -10.10 8.50 -7.41
CA MET A 112 -8.99 8.01 -6.58
C MET A 112 -8.50 6.63 -7.04
N ARG A 113 -9.41 5.70 -7.34
CA ARG A 113 -9.07 4.37 -7.87
C ARG A 113 -8.29 4.45 -9.18
N ARG A 114 -8.71 5.31 -10.10
CA ARG A 114 -8.00 5.52 -11.37
C ARG A 114 -6.58 6.00 -11.12
N LYS A 115 -6.41 7.03 -10.29
CA LYS A 115 -5.09 7.55 -9.95
C LYS A 115 -4.21 6.49 -9.26
N ALA A 116 -4.79 5.66 -8.38
CA ALA A 116 -4.05 4.57 -7.73
C ALA A 116 -3.52 3.56 -8.76
N ILE A 117 -4.34 3.19 -9.74
CA ILE A 117 -3.91 2.30 -10.83
C ILE A 117 -2.81 2.96 -11.67
N GLU A 118 -2.97 4.22 -12.06
CA GLU A 118 -1.97 4.98 -12.83
C GLU A 118 -0.64 5.05 -12.08
N ARG A 119 -0.66 5.37 -10.79
CA ARG A 119 0.54 5.40 -9.93
C ARG A 119 1.20 4.03 -9.85
N ALA A 120 0.42 2.96 -9.67
CA ALA A 120 0.94 1.60 -9.58
C ALA A 120 1.61 1.12 -10.88
N GLN A 121 1.21 1.63 -12.04
CA GLN A 121 1.84 1.31 -13.33
C GLN A 121 3.30 1.78 -13.42
N GLU A 122 3.71 2.81 -12.66
CA GLU A 122 5.10 3.24 -12.57
C GLU A 122 6.02 2.15 -12.00
N PHE A 123 5.47 1.15 -11.33
CA PHE A 123 6.16 -0.01 -10.79
C PHE A 123 5.99 -1.27 -11.66
N SER A 124 5.47 -1.13 -12.88
CA SER A 124 5.38 -2.25 -13.81
C SER A 124 6.77 -2.78 -14.17
N LEU A 125 6.84 -4.09 -14.48
CA LEU A 125 8.09 -4.74 -14.87
C LEU A 125 8.78 -3.99 -16.04
N GLN A 126 8.00 -3.57 -17.04
CA GLN A 126 8.53 -2.84 -18.19
C GLN A 126 9.13 -1.50 -17.75
N HIS A 127 8.40 -0.71 -16.97
CA HIS A 127 8.87 0.62 -16.55
C HIS A 127 10.15 0.52 -15.69
N ILE A 128 10.21 -0.45 -14.79
CA ILE A 128 11.40 -0.69 -13.97
C ILE A 128 12.57 -1.18 -14.83
N ALA A 129 12.32 -2.08 -15.79
CA ALA A 129 13.36 -2.55 -16.71
C ALA A 129 13.93 -1.39 -17.57
N ASP A 130 13.06 -0.48 -18.03
CA ASP A 130 13.49 0.68 -18.80
C ASP A 130 14.37 1.63 -17.97
N LYS A 131 14.02 1.87 -16.71
CA LYS A 131 14.84 2.64 -15.76
C LYS A 131 16.22 2.01 -15.54
N TRP A 132 16.29 0.68 -15.40
CA TRP A 132 17.56 -0.03 -15.28
C TRP A 132 18.39 0.08 -16.55
N ASN A 133 17.79 -0.09 -17.72
CA ASN A 133 18.48 0.06 -18.99
C ASN A 133 19.04 1.48 -19.18
N GLU A 134 18.27 2.50 -18.81
CA GLU A 134 18.72 3.89 -18.85
C GLU A 134 19.92 4.10 -17.92
N LEU A 135 19.85 3.62 -16.68
CA LEU A 135 20.95 3.70 -15.72
C LEU A 135 22.21 3.01 -16.26
N PHE A 136 22.11 1.79 -16.78
CA PHE A 136 23.25 1.07 -17.34
C PHE A 136 23.85 1.77 -18.55
N ASN A 137 23.02 2.39 -19.40
CA ASN A 137 23.51 3.16 -20.52
C ASN A 137 24.28 4.41 -20.06
N LYS A 138 23.77 5.16 -19.10
CA LYS A 138 24.47 6.31 -18.50
C LYS A 138 25.83 5.91 -17.90
N LEU A 139 25.87 4.80 -17.16
CA LEU A 139 27.12 4.29 -16.59
C LEU A 139 28.13 3.86 -17.66
N ARG A 140 27.67 3.23 -18.75
CA ARG A 140 28.51 2.80 -19.87
C ARG A 140 29.13 3.98 -20.61
N HIS A 141 28.37 5.06 -20.77
CA HIS A 141 28.84 6.27 -21.49
C HIS A 141 29.55 7.27 -20.59
N GLY A 142 29.76 6.95 -19.31
CA GLY A 142 30.54 7.79 -18.39
C GLY A 142 29.85 9.07 -17.93
N GLU A 143 28.55 9.18 -18.14
CA GLU A 143 27.72 10.37 -17.80
C GLU A 143 27.42 10.57 -16.32
N ASN A 144 27.90 9.69 -15.44
CA ASN A 144 27.61 9.75 -14.00
C ASN A 144 28.89 9.72 -13.15
N ARG A 145 29.74 10.78 -13.25
CA ARG A 145 30.85 10.97 -12.29
C ARG A 145 30.52 11.92 -11.14
N ASP A 146 29.30 12.50 -11.09
CA ASP A 146 28.87 13.45 -10.05
C ASP A 146 27.62 12.97 -9.31
N THR A 147 27.69 11.82 -8.65
CA THR A 147 26.76 11.55 -7.56
C THR A 147 27.49 11.79 -6.25
N HIS A 148 27.23 12.93 -5.63
CA HIS A 148 27.53 13.16 -4.22
C HIS A 148 26.99 11.98 -3.40
N LEU A 149 27.88 11.10 -2.96
CA LEU A 149 27.63 10.26 -1.80
C LEU A 149 27.36 11.20 -0.62
N PRO A 150 26.29 11.04 0.13
CA PRO A 150 26.12 11.80 1.34
C PRO A 150 27.28 11.47 2.27
N GLN A 151 28.14 12.46 2.55
CA GLN A 151 29.16 12.34 3.60
C GLN A 151 28.40 12.37 4.93
N GLY A 152 28.44 11.27 5.63
CA GLY A 152 27.91 11.20 7.00
C GLY A 152 27.37 9.83 7.36
N LEU A 153 28.24 8.96 7.80
CA LEU A 153 27.97 7.94 8.82
C LEU A 153 28.35 8.53 10.17
#